data_010186fcddf25a155b12a76350c8d80f
#
_entry.id   010186fcddf25a155b12a76350c8d80f
#
_cell.length_a   1.000
_cell.length_b   1.000
_cell.length_c   1.000
_cell.angle_alpha   90.00
_cell.angle_beta   90.00
_cell.angle_gamma   90.00
#
_symmetry.space_group_name_H-M   'P 1'
#
loop_
_entity.id
_entity.type
_entity.pdbx_description
1 polymer ?
#
loop_
_entity_poly.entity_id
_entity_poly.type
_entity_poly.pdbx_seq_one_letter_code
_entity_poly.pdbx_strand_id
1 'polypeptide(L)'
;MKTKLLITLTAAFLFLMPHANFAQSINLGTAADFVLFSTNGSVSNTGISQLTGNVGTNNGSSTGFGNVNGVMHDQDGSTSQCAADLLIAYNQLKSAIPTDFLAPLLGNGVTLKAGIYSMPSATTLNSVLTLDAKNDPNAEFIFQINGSFSTSAESKVVLKNGALACNVYWKVEGLVSLAPGTFLKGTLIANNAAIITTTRDTIEGRLLTTAGAITVDGTLAYTPTGCASPILTGPLAPDLKSAACYTLFTSNGPVENTGISTILGSVGTNVGSTTGFDPLLVNGTIHPIPDGSTVQCAADLLNAYNYLNTLPYDIEILYPAQFGKNLVLTPHTYIMKAAATFTDSLYLNAQGNPDAVFVIKINGALTTSTYSKVILINGAQAKNVYWKIEGAVSINNYSVFCGTIICNNGALGAINTGVVLNGKALLTTGALSTASITTTMPVSCTVTDVKSISFDNHQVLTVSPNPFSSFTTINLNDAQDNTVYDLNIYNVLGKVVISTQIANAVTTLKTSQLHSGIYFYKVSANGKLLQSGKLISQQ
;
A
#
# COMPACT_ATOMS: atom_id res chain seq x y z
N MET A 1 50.89 49.97 -18.15
CA MET A 1 51.07 49.38 -16.80
C MET A 1 49.74 49.05 -16.06
N LYS A 2 48.66 49.81 -16.29
CA LYS A 2 47.39 49.59 -15.56
C LYS A 2 46.64 48.30 -15.97
N THR A 3 46.77 47.81 -17.19
CA THR A 3 46.12 46.58 -17.70
C THR A 3 46.80 45.31 -17.21
N LYS A 4 48.09 45.28 -16.98
CA LYS A 4 48.82 44.08 -16.42
C LYS A 4 48.56 43.88 -14.94
N LEU A 5 48.26 44.95 -14.18
CA LEU A 5 47.92 44.85 -12.75
C LEU A 5 46.49 44.33 -12.52
N LEU A 6 45.58 44.61 -13.46
CA LEU A 6 44.19 44.11 -13.38
C LEU A 6 44.10 42.61 -13.66
N ILE A 7 44.93 42.08 -14.58
CA ILE A 7 44.94 40.64 -14.92
C ILE A 7 45.59 39.81 -13.80
N THR A 8 46.60 40.35 -13.11
CA THR A 8 47.20 39.69 -11.95
C THR A 8 46.30 39.72 -10.71
N LEU A 9 45.49 40.74 -10.51
CA LEU A 9 44.51 40.79 -9.40
C LEU A 9 43.32 39.81 -9.64
N THR A 10 42.83 39.71 -10.89
CA THR A 10 41.76 38.74 -11.24
C THR A 10 42.25 37.30 -11.14
N ALA A 11 43.51 36.99 -11.56
CA ALA A 11 44.09 35.67 -11.39
C ALA A 11 44.31 35.30 -9.91
N ALA A 12 44.69 36.24 -9.04
CA ALA A 12 44.85 36.00 -7.63
C ALA A 12 43.50 35.79 -6.91
N PHE A 13 42.41 36.43 -7.38
CA PHE A 13 41.06 36.25 -6.82
C PHE A 13 40.45 34.92 -7.20
N LEU A 14 40.79 34.33 -8.37
CA LEU A 14 40.37 32.98 -8.78
C LEU A 14 41.04 31.88 -7.94
N PHE A 15 42.23 32.10 -7.39
CA PHE A 15 42.92 31.16 -6.50
C PHE A 15 42.47 31.24 -5.04
N LEU A 16 41.71 32.27 -4.65
CA LEU A 16 41.18 32.47 -3.29
C LEU A 16 39.69 32.11 -3.14
N MET A 17 39.04 31.62 -4.21
CA MET A 17 37.72 31.00 -4.02
C MET A 17 37.93 29.74 -3.19
N PRO A 18 37.28 29.60 -2.02
CA PRO A 18 37.27 28.32 -1.34
C PRO A 18 36.73 27.29 -2.36
N HIS A 19 37.54 26.34 -2.72
CA HIS A 19 37.05 25.18 -3.42
C HIS A 19 36.06 24.54 -2.45
N ALA A 20 34.76 24.76 -2.65
CA ALA A 20 33.77 23.90 -2.07
C ALA A 20 34.09 22.50 -2.62
N ASN A 21 34.85 21.74 -1.84
CA ASN A 21 34.93 20.31 -2.04
C ASN A 21 33.51 19.83 -1.77
N PHE A 22 32.70 19.77 -2.84
CA PHE A 22 31.52 18.94 -2.80
C PHE A 22 32.07 17.53 -2.54
N ALA A 23 31.91 17.04 -1.32
CA ALA A 23 32.18 15.66 -1.02
C ALA A 23 31.36 14.86 -2.07
N GLN A 24 32.06 14.11 -2.91
CA GLN A 24 31.40 13.28 -3.90
C GLN A 24 30.55 12.30 -3.10
N SER A 25 29.23 12.37 -3.22
CA SER A 25 28.31 11.47 -2.52
C SER A 25 28.72 10.03 -2.77
N ILE A 26 28.71 9.22 -1.73
CA ILE A 26 29.08 7.81 -1.81
C ILE A 26 28.11 7.09 -2.75
N ASN A 27 28.63 6.56 -3.84
CA ASN A 27 27.83 5.83 -4.80
C ASN A 27 27.88 4.33 -4.52
N LEU A 28 26.79 3.79 -4.03
CA LEU A 28 26.65 2.35 -3.77
C LEU A 28 26.35 1.53 -5.03
N GLY A 29 25.92 2.17 -6.14
CA GLY A 29 25.46 1.44 -7.33
C GLY A 29 24.42 0.37 -6.98
N THR A 30 24.56 -0.82 -7.54
CA THR A 30 23.65 -1.95 -7.26
C THR A 30 23.79 -2.51 -5.84
N ALA A 31 24.86 -2.18 -5.09
CA ALA A 31 24.97 -2.54 -3.69
C ALA A 31 23.91 -1.82 -2.81
N ALA A 32 23.28 -0.77 -3.34
CA ALA A 32 22.16 -0.10 -2.69
C ALA A 32 20.91 -0.99 -2.53
N ASP A 33 20.75 -1.99 -3.38
CA ASP A 33 19.59 -2.88 -3.40
C ASP A 33 19.70 -4.02 -2.37
N PHE A 34 20.92 -4.28 -1.87
CA PHE A 34 21.18 -5.36 -0.92
C PHE A 34 21.12 -4.87 0.53
N VAL A 35 20.37 -5.56 1.37
CA VAL A 35 20.38 -5.37 2.83
C VAL A 35 21.52 -6.15 3.48
N LEU A 36 21.84 -7.34 2.93
CA LEU A 36 23.00 -8.17 3.33
C LEU A 36 23.73 -8.60 2.06
N PHE A 37 25.04 -8.35 1.99
CA PHE A 37 25.85 -8.82 0.87
C PHE A 37 27.30 -9.10 1.26
N SER A 38 27.82 -10.25 0.82
CA SER A 38 29.23 -10.58 0.88
C SER A 38 29.82 -10.75 -0.52
N THR A 39 30.93 -10.08 -0.82
CA THR A 39 31.66 -10.37 -2.08
C THR A 39 32.28 -11.75 -2.04
N ASN A 40 32.88 -12.15 -0.90
CA ASN A 40 33.53 -13.44 -0.74
C ASN A 40 33.32 -14.00 0.66
N GLY A 41 32.30 -14.84 0.82
CA GLY A 41 31.94 -15.48 2.06
C GLY A 41 30.46 -15.85 2.09
N SER A 42 30.07 -16.71 3.02
CA SER A 42 28.67 -17.10 3.20
C SER A 42 27.85 -15.98 3.85
N VAL A 43 26.55 -15.97 3.55
CA VAL A 43 25.57 -15.16 4.27
C VAL A 43 24.58 -16.12 4.93
N SER A 44 24.49 -16.13 6.25
CA SER A 44 23.71 -17.11 7.01
C SER A 44 22.79 -16.46 8.02
N ASN A 45 21.62 -17.02 8.17
CA ASN A 45 20.65 -16.63 9.19
C ASN A 45 20.40 -17.77 10.16
N THR A 46 20.42 -17.46 11.43
CA THR A 46 19.91 -18.28 12.53
C THR A 46 18.72 -17.57 13.19
N GLY A 47 17.81 -18.30 13.74
CA GLY A 47 16.58 -17.70 14.29
C GLY A 47 15.65 -17.12 13.21
N ILE A 48 14.76 -16.22 13.62
CA ILE A 48 13.76 -15.61 12.73
C ILE A 48 14.15 -14.15 12.49
N SER A 49 14.81 -13.90 11.35
CA SER A 49 15.14 -12.55 10.90
C SER A 49 14.12 -12.06 9.87
N GLN A 50 13.83 -10.76 9.89
CA GLN A 50 12.94 -10.08 8.96
C GLN A 50 13.77 -9.09 8.13
N LEU A 51 13.84 -9.30 6.81
CA LEU A 51 14.72 -8.54 5.95
C LEU A 51 13.94 -7.86 4.82
N THR A 52 14.24 -6.57 4.59
CA THR A 52 13.72 -5.81 3.45
C THR A 52 14.90 -5.29 2.62
N GLY A 53 15.04 -5.80 1.41
CA GLY A 53 16.15 -5.64 0.48
C GLY A 53 16.71 -6.99 0.05
N ASN A 54 17.53 -6.99 -1.00
CA ASN A 54 18.14 -8.22 -1.51
C ASN A 54 19.14 -8.80 -0.51
N VAL A 55 19.31 -10.11 -0.56
CA VAL A 55 20.30 -10.85 0.22
C VAL A 55 21.13 -11.68 -0.73
N GLY A 56 22.47 -11.67 -0.59
CA GLY A 56 23.25 -12.48 -1.48
C GLY A 56 24.75 -12.52 -1.23
N THR A 57 25.42 -13.34 -2.00
CA THR A 57 26.87 -13.45 -2.01
C THR A 57 27.40 -13.71 -3.43
N ASN A 58 28.50 -13.06 -3.79
CA ASN A 58 29.13 -13.30 -5.09
C ASN A 58 29.97 -14.57 -5.11
N ASN A 59 30.57 -14.95 -3.97
CA ASN A 59 31.33 -16.21 -3.85
C ASN A 59 31.02 -16.83 -2.47
N GLY A 60 30.02 -17.67 -2.43
CA GLY A 60 29.51 -18.29 -1.21
C GLY A 60 28.11 -18.85 -1.39
N SER A 61 27.37 -18.98 -0.30
CA SER A 61 25.96 -19.35 -0.30
C SER A 61 25.19 -18.58 0.74
N SER A 62 23.92 -18.28 0.45
CA SER A 62 22.95 -17.70 1.38
C SER A 62 22.07 -18.79 1.97
N THR A 63 22.02 -18.92 3.31
CA THR A 63 21.31 -20.02 3.98
C THR A 63 20.50 -19.55 5.18
N GLY A 64 19.41 -20.26 5.49
CA GLY A 64 18.59 -20.02 6.68
C GLY A 64 17.58 -18.87 6.56
N PHE A 65 17.43 -18.27 5.39
CA PHE A 65 16.52 -17.14 5.17
C PHE A 65 15.13 -17.60 4.76
N GLY A 66 14.11 -16.92 5.25
CA GLY A 66 12.73 -17.27 4.97
C GLY A 66 11.79 -16.07 4.77
N ASN A 67 11.92 -15.04 5.58
CA ASN A 67 11.09 -13.84 5.49
C ASN A 67 11.92 -12.68 4.94
N VAL A 68 12.17 -12.73 3.63
CA VAL A 68 12.90 -11.69 2.90
C VAL A 68 11.93 -10.98 1.97
N ASN A 69 11.77 -9.68 2.18
CA ASN A 69 11.15 -8.78 1.22
C ASN A 69 12.21 -8.31 0.22
N GLY A 70 12.65 -9.20 -0.66
CA GLY A 70 13.71 -9.00 -1.64
C GLY A 70 14.03 -10.28 -2.35
N VAL A 71 15.01 -10.23 -3.24
CA VAL A 71 15.47 -11.39 -4.01
C VAL A 71 16.73 -11.97 -3.38
N MET A 72 16.79 -13.31 -3.33
CA MET A 72 18.00 -14.04 -2.93
C MET A 72 18.90 -14.22 -4.15
N HIS A 73 20.14 -13.72 -4.07
CA HIS A 73 21.11 -13.77 -5.14
C HIS A 73 22.39 -14.47 -4.69
N ASP A 74 22.71 -15.60 -5.28
CA ASP A 74 23.96 -16.30 -5.03
C ASP A 74 24.68 -16.57 -6.35
N GLN A 75 25.90 -16.05 -6.49
CA GLN A 75 26.80 -16.32 -7.60
C GLN A 75 26.19 -16.06 -8.99
N ASP A 76 25.43 -14.98 -9.12
CA ASP A 76 24.78 -14.56 -10.36
C ASP A 76 25.31 -13.20 -10.90
N GLY A 77 24.72 -12.72 -12.00
CA GLY A 77 25.09 -11.43 -12.59
C GLY A 77 24.86 -10.24 -11.66
N SER A 78 23.81 -10.28 -10.81
CA SER A 78 23.51 -9.22 -9.85
C SER A 78 24.55 -9.16 -8.74
N THR A 79 25.00 -10.31 -8.24
CA THR A 79 26.04 -10.37 -7.21
C THR A 79 27.42 -9.95 -7.75
N SER A 80 27.73 -10.28 -9.02
CA SER A 80 28.97 -9.85 -9.65
C SER A 80 29.03 -8.33 -9.82
N GLN A 81 27.94 -7.71 -10.22
CA GLN A 81 27.86 -6.24 -10.32
C GLN A 81 27.88 -5.58 -8.93
N CYS A 82 27.14 -6.14 -7.97
CA CYS A 82 27.15 -5.66 -6.59
C CYS A 82 28.56 -5.67 -5.98
N ALA A 83 29.34 -6.73 -6.21
CA ALA A 83 30.72 -6.83 -5.74
C ALA A 83 31.61 -5.73 -6.31
N ALA A 84 31.46 -5.42 -7.60
CA ALA A 84 32.21 -4.34 -8.25
C ALA A 84 31.84 -2.97 -7.68
N ASP A 85 30.52 -2.70 -7.53
CA ASP A 85 30.01 -1.43 -7.00
C ASP A 85 30.37 -1.25 -5.52
N LEU A 86 30.31 -2.32 -4.72
CA LEU A 86 30.73 -2.30 -3.32
C LEU A 86 32.21 -1.92 -3.17
N LEU A 87 33.08 -2.45 -4.05
CA LEU A 87 34.48 -2.09 -4.01
C LEU A 87 34.70 -0.61 -4.35
N ILE A 88 33.93 -0.06 -5.29
CA ILE A 88 33.96 1.37 -5.62
C ILE A 88 33.56 2.19 -4.40
N ALA A 89 32.42 1.87 -3.77
CA ALA A 89 31.92 2.56 -2.58
C ALA A 89 32.90 2.50 -1.41
N TYR A 90 33.50 1.32 -1.16
CA TYR A 90 34.54 1.17 -0.14
C TYR A 90 35.74 2.08 -0.42
N ASN A 91 36.23 2.14 -1.66
CA ASN A 91 37.36 2.98 -2.02
C ASN A 91 37.03 4.48 -1.88
N GLN A 92 35.80 4.90 -2.20
CA GLN A 92 35.34 6.28 -1.95
C GLN A 92 35.39 6.60 -0.46
N LEU A 93 34.84 5.73 0.40
CA LEU A 93 34.87 5.89 1.85
C LEU A 93 36.30 5.91 2.41
N LYS A 94 37.18 5.09 1.85
CA LYS A 94 38.62 5.02 2.25
C LYS A 94 39.39 6.27 1.88
N SER A 95 39.09 6.87 0.73
CA SER A 95 39.78 8.08 0.26
C SER A 95 39.22 9.38 0.80
N ALA A 96 38.06 9.33 1.45
CA ALA A 96 37.45 10.51 2.07
C ALA A 96 38.34 11.07 3.18
N ILE A 97 38.58 12.39 3.15
CA ILE A 97 39.51 13.06 4.08
C ILE A 97 38.78 13.32 5.39
N PRO A 98 39.26 12.79 6.54
CA PRO A 98 38.63 13.04 7.84
C PRO A 98 38.58 14.52 8.19
N THR A 99 37.43 14.98 8.66
CA THR A 99 37.26 16.31 9.25
C THR A 99 37.58 16.32 10.74
N ASP A 100 37.37 15.17 11.40
CA ASP A 100 37.54 15.02 12.83
C ASP A 100 38.15 13.66 13.19
N PHE A 101 38.94 13.64 14.28
CA PHE A 101 39.52 12.41 14.82
C PHE A 101 38.91 12.14 16.19
N LEU A 102 38.25 11.02 16.34
CA LEU A 102 37.55 10.64 17.57
C LEU A 102 38.29 9.53 18.32
N ALA A 103 38.08 9.51 19.64
CA ALA A 103 38.45 8.37 20.47
C ALA A 103 37.67 7.11 20.01
N PRO A 104 38.22 5.90 20.23
CA PRO A 104 37.59 4.65 19.76
C PRO A 104 36.40 4.21 20.66
N LEU A 105 35.68 5.17 21.20
CA LEU A 105 34.44 4.98 21.95
C LEU A 105 33.40 5.99 21.48
N LEU A 106 32.37 5.51 20.79
CA LEU A 106 31.27 6.30 20.28
C LEU A 106 30.05 6.17 21.19
N GLY A 107 29.14 7.14 21.10
CA GLY A 107 27.89 7.11 21.85
C GLY A 107 27.96 7.85 23.17
N ASN A 108 27.50 7.26 24.28
CA ASN A 108 27.42 7.90 25.59
C ASN A 108 26.66 9.22 25.61
N GLY A 109 25.63 9.38 24.75
CA GLY A 109 24.84 10.60 24.61
C GLY A 109 25.48 11.69 23.77
N VAL A 110 26.62 11.42 23.10
CA VAL A 110 27.27 12.39 22.21
C VAL A 110 26.38 12.67 21.00
N THR A 111 26.34 13.95 20.59
CA THR A 111 25.71 14.40 19.35
C THR A 111 26.79 14.87 18.38
N LEU A 112 26.81 14.27 17.20
CA LEU A 112 27.71 14.61 16.10
C LEU A 112 26.95 15.35 14.99
N LYS A 113 27.64 16.28 14.31
CA LYS A 113 27.14 16.97 13.11
C LYS A 113 27.53 16.15 11.86
N ALA A 114 27.09 16.60 10.69
CA ALA A 114 27.60 16.08 9.42
C ALA A 114 29.14 16.23 9.35
N GLY A 115 29.82 15.18 8.89
CA GLY A 115 31.28 15.17 8.83
C GLY A 115 31.87 13.78 8.58
N ILE A 116 33.20 13.76 8.44
CA ILE A 116 33.98 12.53 8.22
C ILE A 116 34.84 12.30 9.47
N TYR A 117 34.52 11.25 10.20
CA TYR A 117 35.12 10.93 11.50
C TYR A 117 36.07 9.74 11.35
N SER A 118 37.30 9.90 11.82
CA SER A 118 38.30 8.82 11.81
C SER A 118 38.59 8.34 13.24
N MET A 119 38.53 7.04 13.44
CA MET A 119 38.94 6.34 14.66
C MET A 119 40.15 5.45 14.36
N PRO A 120 41.26 5.61 15.10
CA PRO A 120 42.55 4.98 14.75
C PRO A 120 42.62 3.48 15.05
N SER A 121 41.67 2.91 15.78
CA SER A 121 41.71 1.54 16.27
C SER A 121 40.30 0.93 16.40
N ALA A 122 40.23 -0.27 16.94
CA ALA A 122 38.98 -0.94 17.27
C ALA A 122 38.07 -0.03 18.10
N THR A 123 36.82 0.12 17.65
CA THR A 123 35.87 1.10 18.17
C THR A 123 34.61 0.42 18.69
N THR A 124 34.11 0.92 19.81
CA THR A 124 32.85 0.43 20.41
C THR A 124 31.80 1.55 20.41
N LEU A 125 30.59 1.23 19.95
CA LEU A 125 29.40 2.07 20.15
C LEU A 125 28.74 1.67 21.49
N ASN A 126 28.66 2.62 22.44
CA ASN A 126 28.05 2.40 23.74
C ASN A 126 26.89 3.37 23.97
N SER A 127 25.74 2.83 24.40
CA SER A 127 24.54 3.63 24.66
C SER A 127 24.07 4.40 23.41
N VAL A 128 23.79 5.69 23.49
CA VAL A 128 23.17 6.48 22.42
C VAL A 128 24.20 7.37 21.72
N LEU A 129 24.26 7.28 20.39
CA LEU A 129 24.92 8.24 19.50
C LEU A 129 23.85 9.00 18.71
N THR A 130 23.86 10.32 18.78
CA THR A 130 22.93 11.16 18.01
C THR A 130 23.65 11.79 16.81
N LEU A 131 23.06 11.69 15.63
CA LEU A 131 23.53 12.32 14.38
C LEU A 131 22.57 13.46 14.02
N ASP A 132 23.06 14.69 14.04
CA ASP A 132 22.25 15.90 13.86
C ASP A 132 22.58 16.58 12.52
N ALA A 133 21.66 16.49 11.56
CA ALA A 133 21.83 17.08 10.23
C ALA A 133 21.63 18.60 10.20
N LYS A 134 21.21 19.25 11.31
CA LYS A 134 20.94 20.70 11.35
C LYS A 134 19.96 21.18 10.27
N ASN A 135 19.02 20.33 9.89
CA ASN A 135 18.02 20.52 8.82
C ASN A 135 18.63 20.58 7.40
N ASP A 136 19.83 20.04 7.21
CA ASP A 136 20.38 19.80 5.87
C ASP A 136 20.03 18.35 5.43
N PRO A 137 19.17 18.17 4.42
CA PRO A 137 18.78 16.84 3.95
C PRO A 137 19.92 16.09 3.24
N ASN A 138 20.99 16.80 2.87
CA ASN A 138 22.18 16.24 2.24
C ASN A 138 23.34 15.98 3.22
N ALA A 139 23.10 16.19 4.53
CA ALA A 139 24.11 15.97 5.55
C ALA A 139 24.60 14.53 5.54
N GLU A 140 25.88 14.32 5.30
CA GLU A 140 26.53 13.00 5.31
C GLU A 140 27.32 12.80 6.61
N PHE A 141 27.29 11.55 7.11
CA PHE A 141 28.03 11.11 8.29
C PHE A 141 28.86 9.90 7.90
N ILE A 142 30.18 10.05 7.84
CA ILE A 142 31.12 9.00 7.46
C ILE A 142 31.98 8.64 8.65
N PHE A 143 31.98 7.37 9.03
CA PHE A 143 32.82 6.83 10.11
C PHE A 143 33.87 5.90 9.51
N GLN A 144 35.15 6.29 9.61
CA GLN A 144 36.29 5.49 9.19
C GLN A 144 36.92 4.84 10.42
N ILE A 145 36.58 3.57 10.65
CA ILE A 145 37.08 2.78 11.78
C ILE A 145 38.25 1.93 11.30
N ASN A 146 39.46 2.26 11.77
CA ASN A 146 40.68 1.55 11.40
C ASN A 146 40.96 0.34 12.30
N GLY A 147 39.95 -0.47 12.53
CA GLY A 147 39.96 -1.68 13.34
C GLY A 147 38.60 -2.35 13.36
N SER A 148 38.34 -3.22 14.32
CA SER A 148 37.03 -3.83 14.50
C SER A 148 35.99 -2.83 15.03
N PHE A 149 34.70 -3.14 14.77
CA PHE A 149 33.59 -2.38 15.29
C PHE A 149 32.69 -3.28 16.14
N SER A 150 32.40 -2.87 17.35
CA SER A 150 31.49 -3.57 18.23
C SER A 150 30.44 -2.62 18.82
N THR A 151 29.37 -3.17 19.35
CA THR A 151 28.37 -2.41 20.11
C THR A 151 28.18 -3.00 21.51
N SER A 152 27.78 -2.19 22.46
CA SER A 152 27.23 -2.66 23.72
C SER A 152 25.74 -3.01 23.53
N ALA A 153 25.20 -3.87 24.39
CA ALA A 153 23.77 -4.21 24.33
C ALA A 153 22.88 -2.96 24.39
N GLU A 154 21.78 -2.97 23.62
CA GLU A 154 20.80 -1.89 23.53
C GLU A 154 21.38 -0.52 23.04
N SER A 155 22.56 -0.53 22.40
CA SER A 155 23.16 0.68 21.83
C SER A 155 22.34 1.19 20.63
N LYS A 156 22.28 2.52 20.48
CA LYS A 156 21.41 3.16 19.49
C LYS A 156 22.09 4.28 18.73
N VAL A 157 21.91 4.31 17.43
CA VAL A 157 22.14 5.49 16.59
C VAL A 157 20.81 6.20 16.37
N VAL A 158 20.71 7.46 16.77
CA VAL A 158 19.52 8.30 16.68
C VAL A 158 19.75 9.40 15.65
N LEU A 159 18.85 9.53 14.71
CA LEU A 159 18.88 10.57 13.67
C LEU A 159 18.01 11.76 14.11
N LYS A 160 18.52 12.97 13.94
CA LYS A 160 17.86 14.20 14.37
C LYS A 160 17.94 15.31 13.31
N ASN A 161 16.94 16.22 13.33
CA ASN A 161 16.88 17.39 12.47
C ASN A 161 17.13 17.07 10.98
N GLY A 162 16.40 16.09 10.45
CA GLY A 162 16.47 15.72 9.03
C GLY A 162 17.63 14.82 8.63
N ALA A 163 18.41 14.29 9.56
CA ALA A 163 19.40 13.26 9.24
C ALA A 163 18.74 12.01 8.67
N LEU A 164 19.32 11.44 7.60
CA LEU A 164 18.80 10.27 6.90
C LEU A 164 19.76 9.09 7.04
N ALA A 165 19.23 7.90 7.27
CA ALA A 165 20.05 6.69 7.43
C ALA A 165 20.86 6.35 6.16
N CYS A 166 20.34 6.70 4.99
CA CYS A 166 21.03 6.49 3.72
C CYS A 166 22.28 7.38 3.52
N ASN A 167 22.43 8.46 4.31
CA ASN A 167 23.60 9.34 4.31
C ASN A 167 24.57 9.01 5.47
N VAL A 168 24.40 7.86 6.13
CA VAL A 168 25.28 7.40 7.20
C VAL A 168 26.09 6.20 6.70
N TYR A 169 27.42 6.28 6.79
CA TYR A 169 28.32 5.25 6.29
C TYR A 169 29.35 4.86 7.37
N TRP A 170 29.52 3.57 7.54
CA TRP A 170 30.49 2.96 8.45
C TRP A 170 31.48 2.14 7.64
N LYS A 171 32.69 2.63 7.47
CA LYS A 171 33.80 1.90 6.85
C LYS A 171 34.63 1.27 7.97
N VAL A 172 34.70 -0.06 8.01
CA VAL A 172 35.32 -0.82 9.11
C VAL A 172 36.44 -1.72 8.57
N GLU A 173 37.64 -1.60 9.15
CA GLU A 173 38.82 -2.40 8.77
C GLU A 173 38.97 -3.61 9.70
N GLY A 174 37.89 -4.34 9.99
CA GLY A 174 37.94 -5.51 10.87
C GLY A 174 36.58 -6.09 11.18
N LEU A 175 36.56 -7.05 12.10
CA LEU A 175 35.35 -7.73 12.54
C LEU A 175 34.29 -6.74 13.02
N VAL A 176 33.05 -6.95 12.56
CA VAL A 176 31.88 -6.27 13.10
C VAL A 176 31.09 -7.24 13.98
N SER A 177 30.80 -6.83 15.22
CA SER A 177 30.03 -7.62 16.16
C SER A 177 29.01 -6.74 16.87
N LEU A 178 27.72 -6.92 16.55
CA LEU A 178 26.64 -6.19 17.17
C LEU A 178 26.07 -6.99 18.35
N ALA A 179 26.00 -6.35 19.51
CA ALA A 179 25.45 -6.94 20.71
C ALA A 179 23.91 -6.87 20.71
N PRO A 180 23.21 -7.74 21.48
CA PRO A 180 21.75 -7.85 21.44
C PRO A 180 21.01 -6.53 21.66
N GLY A 181 20.00 -6.28 20.81
CA GLY A 181 19.17 -5.08 20.89
C GLY A 181 19.82 -3.81 20.36
N THR A 182 20.84 -3.93 19.51
CA THR A 182 21.48 -2.78 18.83
C THR A 182 20.52 -2.17 17.79
N PHE A 183 20.40 -0.83 17.79
CA PHE A 183 19.71 -0.06 16.75
C PHE A 183 20.73 0.69 15.92
N LEU A 184 21.13 0.14 14.77
CA LEU A 184 22.10 0.75 13.87
C LEU A 184 21.40 1.47 12.72
N LYS A 185 21.94 2.62 12.32
CA LYS A 185 21.51 3.41 11.16
C LYS A 185 22.67 3.54 10.18
N GLY A 186 22.38 3.33 8.88
CA GLY A 186 23.34 3.55 7.81
C GLY A 186 23.90 2.29 7.18
N THR A 187 24.70 2.49 6.12
CA THR A 187 25.38 1.41 5.40
C THR A 187 26.72 1.10 6.07
N LEU A 188 26.88 -0.13 6.53
CA LEU A 188 28.13 -0.63 7.10
C LEU A 188 28.85 -1.47 6.05
N ILE A 189 30.11 -1.12 5.77
CA ILE A 189 31.00 -1.86 4.87
C ILE A 189 32.20 -2.33 5.67
N ALA A 190 32.28 -3.64 5.90
CA ALA A 190 33.44 -4.30 6.49
C ALA A 190 34.43 -4.68 5.40
N ASN A 191 35.71 -4.40 5.61
CA ASN A 191 36.76 -4.77 4.69
C ASN A 191 37.51 -6.02 5.16
N ASN A 192 37.50 -7.06 4.34
CA ASN A 192 38.14 -8.33 4.66
C ASN A 192 37.76 -8.92 6.03
N ALA A 193 36.51 -8.78 6.44
CA ALA A 193 36.10 -9.18 7.78
C ALA A 193 34.65 -9.62 7.84
N ALA A 194 34.34 -10.47 8.79
CA ALA A 194 32.98 -10.93 9.06
C ALA A 194 32.11 -9.86 9.72
N ILE A 195 30.79 -10.00 9.54
CA ILE A 195 29.77 -9.23 10.24
C ILE A 195 28.87 -10.20 10.99
N ILE A 196 28.69 -9.96 12.28
CA ILE A 196 27.86 -10.77 13.17
C ILE A 196 26.83 -9.88 13.84
N THR A 197 25.57 -10.20 13.68
CA THR A 197 24.46 -9.60 14.46
C THR A 197 23.89 -10.62 15.42
N THR A 198 23.20 -10.15 16.42
CA THR A 198 22.58 -10.97 17.44
C THR A 198 21.10 -10.66 17.60
N THR A 199 20.42 -11.36 18.51
CA THR A 199 18.97 -11.26 18.66
C THR A 199 18.49 -9.85 18.97
N ARG A 200 17.35 -9.47 18.39
CA ARG A 200 16.68 -8.17 18.56
C ARG A 200 17.45 -6.96 17.98
N ASP A 201 18.45 -7.20 17.14
CA ASP A 201 19.11 -6.11 16.43
C ASP A 201 18.17 -5.53 15.37
N THR A 202 18.17 -4.20 15.26
CA THR A 202 17.43 -3.46 14.24
C THR A 202 18.38 -2.61 13.42
N ILE A 203 18.44 -2.87 12.11
CA ILE A 203 19.32 -2.19 11.17
C ILE A 203 18.47 -1.46 10.14
N GLU A 204 18.41 -0.13 10.24
CA GLU A 204 17.96 0.69 9.12
C GLU A 204 19.20 1.05 8.28
N GLY A 205 19.53 0.17 7.36
CA GLY A 205 20.81 0.26 6.65
C GLY A 205 21.13 -0.99 5.88
N ARG A 206 22.43 -1.19 5.67
CA ARG A 206 22.99 -2.33 4.95
C ARG A 206 24.18 -2.90 5.70
N LEU A 207 24.33 -4.20 5.66
CA LEU A 207 25.51 -4.90 6.17
C LEU A 207 26.23 -5.56 4.98
N LEU A 208 27.31 -4.96 4.56
CA LEU A 208 28.06 -5.34 3.35
C LEU A 208 29.50 -5.67 3.73
N THR A 209 30.10 -6.69 3.12
CA THR A 209 31.51 -7.01 3.31
C THR A 209 32.22 -7.30 2.00
N THR A 210 33.46 -6.80 1.86
CA THR A 210 34.31 -7.10 0.70
C THR A 210 34.84 -8.53 0.74
N ALA A 211 35.03 -9.09 1.94
CA ALA A 211 35.29 -10.52 2.15
C ALA A 211 35.02 -10.89 3.62
N GLY A 212 34.43 -12.04 3.82
CA GLY A 212 34.07 -12.55 5.14
C GLY A 212 32.59 -12.98 5.21
N ALA A 213 32.28 -13.80 6.17
CA ALA A 213 30.89 -14.24 6.37
C ALA A 213 30.03 -13.16 7.00
N ILE A 214 28.75 -13.15 6.65
CA ILE A 214 27.72 -12.41 7.39
C ILE A 214 26.84 -13.42 8.10
N THR A 215 26.72 -13.30 9.41
CA THR A 215 25.81 -14.13 10.23
C THR A 215 24.83 -13.24 10.94
N VAL A 216 23.54 -13.46 10.70
CA VAL A 216 22.44 -12.74 11.40
C VAL A 216 21.61 -13.71 12.24
N ASP A 217 21.13 -13.25 13.39
CA ASP A 217 20.29 -14.03 14.29
C ASP A 217 19.14 -13.17 14.83
N GLY A 218 17.90 -13.51 14.45
CA GLY A 218 16.70 -12.80 14.90
C GLY A 218 16.74 -11.29 14.69
N THR A 219 17.29 -10.86 13.55
CA THR A 219 17.56 -9.46 13.20
C THR A 219 16.45 -8.89 12.32
N LEU A 220 16.02 -7.66 12.62
CA LEU A 220 15.22 -6.84 11.71
C LEU A 220 16.16 -5.93 10.92
N ALA A 221 16.24 -6.09 9.60
CA ALA A 221 17.06 -5.22 8.76
C ALA A 221 16.32 -4.79 7.50
N TYR A 222 16.46 -3.52 7.15
CA TYR A 222 15.83 -2.97 5.94
C TYR A 222 16.68 -1.86 5.33
N THR A 223 16.70 -1.81 3.99
CA THR A 223 17.40 -0.74 3.25
C THR A 223 16.78 0.62 3.58
N PRO A 224 17.60 1.67 3.82
CA PRO A 224 17.09 3.00 4.14
C PRO A 224 16.27 3.58 3.01
N THR A 225 15.24 4.35 3.35
CA THR A 225 14.43 5.11 2.40
C THR A 225 14.84 6.58 2.37
N GLY A 226 14.53 7.30 1.29
CA GLY A 226 14.62 8.76 1.22
C GLY A 226 15.85 9.34 0.54
N CYS A 227 16.84 8.55 0.10
CA CYS A 227 18.00 9.04 -0.62
C CYS A 227 18.00 8.54 -2.06
N ALA A 228 17.34 9.26 -2.95
CA ALA A 228 17.33 9.01 -4.40
C ALA A 228 16.98 7.56 -4.84
N SER A 229 16.51 6.72 -3.91
CA SER A 229 15.91 5.44 -4.28
C SER A 229 14.64 5.72 -5.09
N PRO A 230 14.40 5.02 -6.21
CA PRO A 230 13.17 5.21 -6.96
C PRO A 230 11.98 4.99 -6.04
N ILE A 231 11.03 5.93 -6.07
CA ILE A 231 9.78 5.81 -5.31
C ILE A 231 8.99 4.67 -5.95
N LEU A 232 8.79 3.60 -5.22
CA LEU A 232 8.04 2.46 -5.71
C LEU A 232 6.55 2.80 -5.79
N THR A 233 5.92 2.43 -6.91
CA THR A 233 4.48 2.60 -7.13
C THR A 233 3.71 1.31 -6.89
N GLY A 234 4.39 0.17 -6.99
CA GLY A 234 3.75 -1.14 -7.04
C GLY A 234 2.99 -1.39 -8.35
N PRO A 235 2.16 -2.44 -8.43
CA PRO A 235 1.34 -2.73 -9.59
C PRO A 235 0.19 -1.72 -9.72
N LEU A 236 -0.53 -1.76 -10.84
CA LEU A 236 -1.80 -1.03 -10.95
C LEU A 236 -2.85 -1.67 -10.02
N ALA A 237 -3.67 -0.82 -9.40
CA ALA A 237 -4.77 -1.29 -8.57
C ALA A 237 -5.86 -1.97 -9.43
N PRO A 238 -6.53 -3.03 -8.94
CA PRO A 238 -7.71 -3.57 -9.61
C PRO A 238 -8.84 -2.54 -9.61
N ASP A 239 -9.58 -2.47 -10.72
CA ASP A 239 -10.81 -1.68 -10.78
C ASP A 239 -11.97 -2.47 -10.15
N LEU A 240 -12.37 -2.07 -8.95
CA LEU A 240 -13.44 -2.72 -8.20
C LEU A 240 -14.83 -2.33 -8.68
N LYS A 241 -15.00 -1.23 -9.42
CA LYS A 241 -16.31 -0.72 -9.90
C LYS A 241 -17.39 -0.79 -8.81
N SER A 242 -18.52 -1.47 -9.07
CA SER A 242 -19.62 -1.60 -8.11
C SER A 242 -19.22 -2.37 -6.83
N ALA A 243 -18.24 -3.27 -6.90
CA ALA A 243 -17.70 -3.94 -5.72
C ALA A 243 -17.01 -2.97 -4.73
N ALA A 244 -16.61 -1.78 -5.19
CA ALA A 244 -16.09 -0.73 -4.32
C ALA A 244 -17.11 -0.25 -3.27
N CYS A 245 -18.41 -0.40 -3.54
CA CYS A 245 -19.50 0.03 -2.66
C CYS A 245 -19.77 -0.94 -1.50
N TYR A 246 -19.32 -2.18 -1.63
CA TYR A 246 -19.54 -3.20 -0.61
C TYR A 246 -18.34 -3.33 0.32
N THR A 247 -18.62 -3.42 1.60
CA THR A 247 -17.62 -3.72 2.62
C THR A 247 -17.58 -5.21 2.91
N LEU A 248 -18.75 -5.85 2.96
CA LEU A 248 -18.91 -7.28 3.17
C LEU A 248 -19.77 -7.84 2.02
N PHE A 249 -19.20 -8.73 1.21
CA PHE A 249 -19.92 -9.27 0.07
C PHE A 249 -19.45 -10.69 -0.29
N THR A 250 -20.39 -11.53 -0.69
CA THR A 250 -20.07 -12.80 -1.35
C THR A 250 -20.88 -12.96 -2.65
N SER A 251 -20.26 -13.47 -3.70
CA SER A 251 -21.00 -13.76 -4.93
C SER A 251 -21.86 -15.01 -4.81
N ASN A 252 -21.46 -15.97 -3.96
CA ASN A 252 -22.20 -17.21 -3.76
C ASN A 252 -21.98 -17.75 -2.35
N GLY A 253 -22.98 -17.56 -1.50
CA GLY A 253 -23.00 -17.96 -0.09
C GLY A 253 -23.74 -16.94 0.78
N PRO A 254 -24.05 -17.25 2.04
CA PRO A 254 -24.66 -16.31 2.97
C PRO A 254 -23.64 -15.30 3.49
N VAL A 255 -24.14 -14.13 3.91
CA VAL A 255 -23.41 -13.14 4.71
C VAL A 255 -24.11 -13.03 6.06
N GLU A 256 -23.42 -13.38 7.12
CA GLU A 256 -23.99 -13.50 8.45
C GLU A 256 -23.21 -12.68 9.48
N ASN A 257 -23.92 -12.06 10.39
CA ASN A 257 -23.33 -11.36 11.52
C ASN A 257 -23.91 -11.86 12.84
N THR A 258 -23.06 -11.99 13.83
CA THR A 258 -23.44 -12.26 15.22
C THR A 258 -22.93 -11.12 16.12
N GLY A 259 -23.72 -10.77 17.15
CA GLY A 259 -23.37 -9.67 18.04
C GLY A 259 -23.46 -8.30 17.38
N ILE A 260 -22.86 -7.30 18.02
CA ILE A 260 -22.97 -5.88 17.62
C ILE A 260 -21.80 -5.52 16.71
N SER A 261 -22.09 -5.27 15.42
CA SER A 261 -21.09 -4.85 14.44
C SER A 261 -21.43 -3.47 13.87
N THR A 262 -20.42 -2.60 13.77
CA THR A 262 -20.54 -1.30 13.10
C THR A 262 -19.91 -1.39 11.72
N ILE A 263 -20.72 -1.21 10.68
CA ILE A 263 -20.29 -1.40 9.29
C ILE A 263 -20.37 -0.08 8.53
N LEU A 264 -19.27 0.29 7.87
CA LEU A 264 -19.21 1.41 6.95
C LEU A 264 -19.14 0.87 5.52
N GLY A 265 -20.22 1.03 4.74
CA GLY A 265 -20.39 0.51 3.39
C GLY A 265 -21.53 -0.52 3.30
N SER A 266 -21.85 -0.95 2.08
CA SER A 266 -22.95 -1.89 1.84
C SER A 266 -22.57 -3.33 2.21
N VAL A 267 -23.60 -4.11 2.54
CA VAL A 267 -23.50 -5.53 2.90
C VAL A 267 -24.47 -6.33 2.04
N GLY A 268 -24.01 -7.45 1.46
CA GLY A 268 -24.91 -8.24 0.61
C GLY A 268 -24.30 -9.51 0.05
N THR A 269 -25.16 -10.28 -0.61
CA THR A 269 -24.80 -11.46 -1.36
C THR A 269 -25.54 -11.53 -2.69
N ASN A 270 -24.92 -12.12 -3.70
CA ASN A 270 -25.60 -12.37 -4.97
C ASN A 270 -26.35 -13.71 -5.00
N VAL A 271 -25.93 -14.69 -4.20
CA VAL A 271 -26.64 -15.98 -4.02
C VAL A 271 -26.58 -16.35 -2.54
N GLY A 272 -27.73 -16.28 -1.85
CA GLY A 272 -27.82 -16.54 -0.43
C GLY A 272 -28.66 -15.50 0.30
N SER A 273 -28.45 -15.36 1.59
CA SER A 273 -29.12 -14.37 2.44
C SER A 273 -28.10 -13.55 3.22
N THR A 274 -28.48 -12.30 3.53
CA THR A 274 -27.73 -11.40 4.41
C THR A 274 -28.52 -11.25 5.71
N THR A 275 -27.93 -11.67 6.84
CA THR A 275 -28.64 -11.72 8.13
C THR A 275 -27.80 -11.24 9.30
N GLY A 276 -28.46 -10.83 10.39
CA GLY A 276 -27.82 -10.48 11.67
C GLY A 276 -27.24 -9.08 11.75
N PHE A 277 -27.46 -8.22 10.74
CA PHE A 277 -27.01 -6.82 10.74
C PHE A 277 -28.10 -5.89 11.25
N ASP A 278 -27.75 -4.98 12.16
CA ASP A 278 -28.62 -3.90 12.59
C ASP A 278 -28.57 -2.73 11.57
N PRO A 279 -29.68 -2.36 10.93
CA PRO A 279 -29.71 -1.26 9.96
C PRO A 279 -29.22 0.09 10.52
N LEU A 280 -29.31 0.31 11.84
CA LEU A 280 -28.85 1.54 12.48
C LEU A 280 -27.31 1.59 12.60
N LEU A 281 -26.65 0.45 12.51
CA LEU A 281 -25.20 0.31 12.64
C LEU A 281 -24.50 0.05 11.29
N VAL A 282 -25.26 -0.01 10.20
CA VAL A 282 -24.74 -0.13 8.84
C VAL A 282 -24.89 1.21 8.12
N ASN A 283 -23.77 1.91 7.95
CA ASN A 283 -23.73 3.13 7.12
C ASN A 283 -23.52 2.74 5.66
N GLY A 284 -24.58 2.28 5.02
CA GLY A 284 -24.64 1.74 3.66
C GLY A 284 -25.98 1.05 3.44
N THR A 285 -26.07 0.25 2.38
CA THR A 285 -27.28 -0.54 2.10
C THR A 285 -27.08 -1.99 2.52
N ILE A 286 -28.04 -2.54 3.25
CA ILE A 286 -28.14 -3.98 3.48
C ILE A 286 -28.98 -4.57 2.35
N HIS A 287 -28.42 -5.51 1.62
CA HIS A 287 -29.11 -6.29 0.58
C HIS A 287 -29.48 -7.66 1.18
N PRO A 288 -30.70 -7.81 1.76
CA PRO A 288 -31.08 -9.03 2.49
C PRO A 288 -31.24 -10.24 1.56
N ILE A 289 -31.56 -9.99 0.30
CA ILE A 289 -31.71 -10.94 -0.78
C ILE A 289 -31.00 -10.42 -2.05
N PRO A 290 -30.66 -11.28 -3.01
CA PRO A 290 -30.09 -10.87 -4.28
C PRO A 290 -30.96 -9.86 -5.04
N ASP A 291 -30.29 -8.87 -5.64
CA ASP A 291 -30.89 -7.82 -6.48
C ASP A 291 -29.97 -7.43 -7.64
N GLY A 292 -30.39 -6.45 -8.45
CA GLY A 292 -29.57 -5.99 -9.58
C GLY A 292 -28.21 -5.41 -9.18
N SER A 293 -28.07 -4.83 -8.00
CA SER A 293 -26.80 -4.31 -7.48
C SER A 293 -25.86 -5.44 -7.09
N THR A 294 -26.36 -6.48 -6.43
CA THR A 294 -25.55 -7.66 -6.04
C THR A 294 -25.11 -8.47 -7.24
N VAL A 295 -25.93 -8.58 -8.30
CA VAL A 295 -25.55 -9.23 -9.58
C VAL A 295 -24.38 -8.47 -10.22
N GLN A 296 -24.47 -7.14 -10.28
CA GLN A 296 -23.40 -6.32 -10.87
C GLN A 296 -22.12 -6.41 -10.02
N CYS A 297 -22.25 -6.36 -8.69
CA CYS A 297 -21.12 -6.49 -7.77
C CYS A 297 -20.39 -7.84 -7.97
N ALA A 298 -21.13 -8.94 -8.12
CA ALA A 298 -20.53 -10.26 -8.36
C ALA A 298 -19.73 -10.30 -9.66
N ALA A 299 -20.24 -9.69 -10.73
CA ALA A 299 -19.54 -9.61 -12.02
C ALA A 299 -18.26 -8.77 -11.93
N ASP A 300 -18.32 -7.59 -11.28
CA ASP A 300 -17.18 -6.70 -11.14
C ASP A 300 -16.12 -7.29 -10.18
N LEU A 301 -16.55 -7.97 -9.11
CA LEU A 301 -15.65 -8.69 -8.21
C LEU A 301 -14.89 -9.82 -8.95
N LEU A 302 -15.56 -10.57 -9.82
CA LEU A 302 -14.90 -11.61 -10.62
C LEU A 302 -13.84 -11.00 -11.55
N ASN A 303 -14.13 -9.86 -12.16
CA ASN A 303 -13.17 -9.14 -12.99
C ASN A 303 -11.94 -8.68 -12.17
N ALA A 304 -12.16 -8.13 -10.99
CA ALA A 304 -11.07 -7.72 -10.09
C ALA A 304 -10.23 -8.92 -9.62
N TYR A 305 -10.87 -10.03 -9.27
CA TYR A 305 -10.18 -11.28 -8.93
C TYR A 305 -9.31 -11.78 -10.09
N ASN A 306 -9.87 -11.85 -11.31
CA ASN A 306 -9.16 -12.32 -12.50
C ASN A 306 -7.95 -11.44 -12.80
N TYR A 307 -8.10 -10.12 -12.66
CA TYR A 307 -6.98 -9.18 -12.79
C TYR A 307 -5.86 -9.49 -11.78
N LEU A 308 -6.16 -9.58 -10.49
CA LEU A 308 -5.16 -9.91 -9.46
C LEU A 308 -4.54 -11.30 -9.68
N ASN A 309 -5.32 -12.26 -10.20
CA ASN A 309 -4.82 -13.61 -10.47
C ASN A 309 -3.76 -13.62 -11.58
N THR A 310 -3.94 -12.79 -12.62
CA THR A 310 -3.02 -12.71 -13.76
C THR A 310 -1.78 -11.85 -13.49
N LEU A 311 -1.79 -11.00 -12.46
CA LEU A 311 -0.62 -10.19 -12.12
C LEU A 311 0.61 -11.07 -11.87
N PRO A 312 1.75 -10.79 -12.52
CA PRO A 312 3.00 -11.42 -12.14
C PRO A 312 3.36 -11.01 -10.70
N TYR A 313 4.08 -11.85 -10.00
CA TYR A 313 4.62 -11.47 -8.70
C TYR A 313 6.08 -11.04 -8.86
N ASP A 314 6.47 -10.10 -8.01
CA ASP A 314 7.84 -9.57 -7.94
C ASP A 314 8.65 -10.37 -6.91
N ILE A 315 8.02 -10.70 -5.77
CA ILE A 315 8.67 -11.27 -4.60
C ILE A 315 7.89 -12.47 -4.07
N GLU A 316 8.60 -13.58 -3.82
CA GLU A 316 8.05 -14.75 -3.14
C GLU A 316 8.44 -14.75 -1.66
N ILE A 317 7.44 -14.83 -0.76
CA ILE A 317 7.66 -15.02 0.68
C ILE A 317 7.69 -16.52 0.96
N LEU A 318 8.87 -17.02 1.35
CA LEU A 318 9.17 -18.45 1.39
C LEU A 318 8.62 -19.17 2.63
N TYR A 319 8.37 -18.46 3.73
CA TYR A 319 7.83 -19.06 4.98
C TYR A 319 6.47 -18.47 5.35
N PRO A 320 5.40 -18.80 4.61
CA PRO A 320 4.07 -18.26 4.88
C PRO A 320 3.53 -18.62 6.27
N ALA A 321 3.95 -19.73 6.86
CA ALA A 321 3.58 -20.14 8.22
C ALA A 321 4.12 -19.20 9.32
N GLN A 322 5.03 -18.30 8.99
CA GLN A 322 5.62 -17.32 9.91
C GLN A 322 5.49 -15.89 9.37
N PHE A 323 4.45 -15.62 8.59
CA PHE A 323 4.22 -14.32 7.99
C PHE A 323 3.87 -13.28 9.06
N GLY A 324 4.31 -12.05 8.86
CA GLY A 324 4.18 -10.96 9.84
C GLY A 324 5.46 -10.75 10.65
N LYS A 325 5.40 -10.89 11.97
CA LYS A 325 6.55 -10.78 12.89
C LYS A 325 7.40 -9.53 12.65
N ASN A 326 6.73 -8.40 12.44
CA ASN A 326 7.32 -7.11 12.14
C ASN A 326 7.99 -6.97 10.76
N LEU A 327 7.70 -7.88 9.82
CA LEU A 327 8.14 -7.73 8.43
C LEU A 327 7.65 -6.40 7.85
N VAL A 328 8.54 -5.69 7.15
CA VAL A 328 8.22 -4.44 6.45
C VAL A 328 8.15 -4.74 4.95
N LEU A 329 6.98 -4.59 4.35
CA LEU A 329 6.78 -4.72 2.92
C LEU A 329 6.79 -3.35 2.24
N THR A 330 7.33 -3.31 1.03
CA THR A 330 7.33 -2.16 0.11
C THR A 330 6.34 -2.37 -1.04
N PRO A 331 6.00 -1.36 -1.86
CA PRO A 331 5.01 -1.51 -2.92
C PRO A 331 5.44 -2.53 -4.01
N HIS A 332 4.88 -3.74 -3.95
CA HIS A 332 5.14 -4.84 -4.89
C HIS A 332 3.95 -5.80 -4.95
N THR A 333 4.02 -6.74 -5.88
CA THR A 333 3.18 -7.95 -5.91
C THR A 333 3.92 -9.10 -5.24
N TYR A 334 3.39 -9.56 -4.12
CA TYR A 334 3.94 -10.67 -3.33
C TYR A 334 3.19 -11.96 -3.62
N ILE A 335 3.88 -13.10 -3.50
CA ILE A 335 3.25 -14.42 -3.51
C ILE A 335 3.71 -15.27 -2.33
N MET A 336 2.75 -15.95 -1.74
CA MET A 336 2.94 -17.09 -0.85
C MET A 336 2.30 -18.31 -1.47
N LYS A 337 3.08 -19.36 -1.75
CA LYS A 337 2.62 -20.56 -2.49
C LYS A 337 1.91 -21.60 -1.60
N ALA A 338 1.69 -21.28 -0.33
CA ALA A 338 1.00 -22.13 0.65
C ALA A 338 0.13 -21.28 1.59
N ALA A 339 -0.62 -21.95 2.46
CA ALA A 339 -1.39 -21.30 3.51
C ALA A 339 -0.48 -20.47 4.44
N ALA A 340 -0.97 -19.28 4.81
CA ALA A 340 -0.23 -18.33 5.63
C ALA A 340 -0.81 -18.21 7.03
N THR A 341 0.09 -18.16 8.03
CA THR A 341 -0.24 -17.77 9.39
C THR A 341 0.35 -16.40 9.67
N PHE A 342 -0.52 -15.40 9.83
CA PHE A 342 -0.11 -14.03 10.11
C PHE A 342 -0.06 -13.79 11.62
N THR A 343 1.12 -13.46 12.12
CA THR A 343 1.36 -13.23 13.55
C THR A 343 1.96 -11.84 13.80
N ASP A 344 1.70 -11.28 14.96
CA ASP A 344 2.21 -9.98 15.42
C ASP A 344 1.84 -8.83 14.46
N SER A 345 2.81 -8.07 13.98
CA SER A 345 2.61 -6.93 13.09
C SER A 345 3.20 -7.16 11.71
N LEU A 346 2.55 -6.60 10.70
CA LEU A 346 3.06 -6.44 9.35
C LEU A 346 3.04 -4.95 9.02
N TYR A 347 4.16 -4.41 8.57
CA TYR A 347 4.25 -3.01 8.18
C TYR A 347 4.20 -2.89 6.65
N LEU A 348 3.32 -2.04 6.15
CA LEU A 348 3.26 -1.67 4.72
C LEU A 348 3.80 -0.25 4.59
N ASN A 349 5.00 -0.14 4.00
CA ASN A 349 5.75 1.11 3.87
C ASN A 349 5.65 1.65 2.45
N ALA A 350 4.87 2.70 2.24
CA ALA A 350 4.71 3.34 0.94
C ALA A 350 5.89 4.26 0.54
N GLN A 351 6.91 4.39 1.37
CA GLN A 351 8.10 5.19 1.09
C GLN A 351 7.80 6.66 0.75
N GLY A 352 6.69 7.20 1.29
CA GLY A 352 6.24 8.56 1.02
C GLY A 352 5.29 8.70 -0.19
N ASN A 353 4.99 7.62 -0.90
CA ASN A 353 4.07 7.63 -2.03
C ASN A 353 2.64 7.22 -1.58
N PRO A 354 1.69 8.16 -1.46
CA PRO A 354 0.33 7.84 -1.03
C PRO A 354 -0.49 7.02 -2.05
N ASP A 355 -0.02 6.93 -3.29
CA ASP A 355 -0.65 6.17 -4.38
C ASP A 355 -0.02 4.77 -4.56
N ALA A 356 0.95 4.41 -3.73
CA ALA A 356 1.62 3.12 -3.78
C ALA A 356 0.66 1.97 -3.53
N VAL A 357 0.72 0.94 -4.39
CA VAL A 357 -0.16 -0.24 -4.35
C VAL A 357 0.62 -1.46 -3.86
N PHE A 358 -0.04 -2.22 -2.97
CA PHE A 358 0.45 -3.49 -2.45
C PHE A 358 -0.51 -4.60 -2.85
N VAL A 359 0.00 -5.66 -3.46
CA VAL A 359 -0.78 -6.86 -3.77
C VAL A 359 -0.12 -8.06 -3.09
N ILE A 360 -0.86 -8.74 -2.21
CA ILE A 360 -0.40 -9.93 -1.50
C ILE A 360 -1.26 -11.13 -1.95
N LYS A 361 -0.63 -12.03 -2.71
CA LYS A 361 -1.25 -13.25 -3.23
C LYS A 361 -0.92 -14.42 -2.31
N ILE A 362 -1.95 -15.15 -1.83
CA ILE A 362 -1.79 -16.33 -0.99
C ILE A 362 -2.49 -17.50 -1.67
N ASN A 363 -1.71 -18.49 -2.10
CA ASN A 363 -2.23 -19.70 -2.74
C ASN A 363 -2.59 -20.76 -1.68
N GLY A 364 -3.44 -20.37 -0.73
CA GLY A 364 -3.90 -21.19 0.37
C GLY A 364 -4.73 -20.37 1.34
N ALA A 365 -5.02 -20.92 2.51
CA ALA A 365 -5.75 -20.21 3.57
C ALA A 365 -4.91 -19.12 4.24
N LEU A 366 -5.59 -18.09 4.77
CA LEU A 366 -4.98 -17.09 5.65
C LEU A 366 -5.61 -17.18 7.04
N THR A 367 -4.79 -17.38 8.06
CA THR A 367 -5.23 -17.30 9.46
C THR A 367 -4.37 -16.28 10.20
N THR A 368 -4.98 -15.36 10.96
CA THR A 368 -4.24 -14.45 11.82
C THR A 368 -4.15 -15.00 13.25
N SER A 369 -3.11 -14.62 13.99
CA SER A 369 -3.13 -14.72 15.45
C SER A 369 -4.08 -13.68 16.03
N THR A 370 -4.44 -13.81 17.31
CA THR A 370 -5.13 -12.74 18.04
C THR A 370 -4.22 -11.52 18.15
N TYR A 371 -4.83 -10.31 18.12
CA TYR A 371 -4.12 -9.03 18.21
C TYR A 371 -3.12 -8.75 17.08
N SER A 372 -3.15 -9.52 15.98
CA SER A 372 -2.30 -9.24 14.80
C SER A 372 -2.67 -7.91 14.15
N LYS A 373 -1.67 -7.18 13.61
CA LYS A 373 -1.90 -5.85 13.07
C LYS A 373 -1.23 -5.66 11.72
N VAL A 374 -2.00 -5.24 10.72
CA VAL A 374 -1.47 -4.61 9.50
C VAL A 374 -1.33 -3.12 9.75
N ILE A 375 -0.11 -2.61 9.72
CA ILE A 375 0.24 -1.22 10.06
C ILE A 375 0.70 -0.50 8.80
N LEU A 376 0.04 0.60 8.49
CA LEU A 376 0.35 1.43 7.33
C LEU A 376 1.29 2.55 7.76
N ILE A 377 2.43 2.67 7.08
CA ILE A 377 3.45 3.68 7.40
C ILE A 377 3.90 4.44 6.14
N ASN A 378 4.47 5.63 6.35
CA ASN A 378 5.04 6.47 5.31
C ASN A 378 4.12 6.69 4.11
N GLY A 379 2.84 7.02 4.39
CA GLY A 379 1.85 7.37 3.37
C GLY A 379 1.05 6.20 2.81
N ALA A 380 1.28 4.95 3.24
CA ALA A 380 0.49 3.81 2.79
C ALA A 380 -1.00 3.99 3.13
N GLN A 381 -1.87 3.61 2.21
CA GLN A 381 -3.32 3.76 2.36
C GLN A 381 -4.02 2.40 2.19
N ALA A 382 -4.98 2.11 3.07
CA ALA A 382 -5.72 0.85 3.05
C ALA A 382 -6.45 0.58 1.72
N LYS A 383 -6.91 1.64 1.03
CA LYS A 383 -7.56 1.55 -0.29
C LYS A 383 -6.66 0.98 -1.39
N ASN A 384 -5.34 1.05 -1.20
CA ASN A 384 -4.32 0.60 -2.15
C ASN A 384 -3.69 -0.74 -1.75
N VAL A 385 -4.27 -1.45 -0.78
CA VAL A 385 -3.79 -2.76 -0.32
C VAL A 385 -4.78 -3.83 -0.73
N TYR A 386 -4.32 -4.86 -1.43
CA TYR A 386 -5.14 -5.94 -1.95
C TYR A 386 -4.60 -7.30 -1.56
N TRP A 387 -5.46 -8.13 -0.98
CA TRP A 387 -5.16 -9.50 -0.56
C TRP A 387 -5.95 -10.46 -1.47
N LYS A 388 -5.25 -11.21 -2.33
CA LYS A 388 -5.84 -12.25 -3.17
C LYS A 388 -5.58 -13.60 -2.51
N ILE A 389 -6.61 -14.29 -2.06
CA ILE A 389 -6.49 -15.49 -1.21
C ILE A 389 -7.25 -16.65 -1.85
N GLU A 390 -6.57 -17.80 -2.03
CA GLU A 390 -7.12 -19.02 -2.62
C GLU A 390 -7.50 -20.05 -1.54
N GLY A 391 -8.32 -19.68 -0.59
CA GLY A 391 -8.75 -20.58 0.46
C GLY A 391 -9.45 -19.86 1.60
N ALA A 392 -9.72 -20.55 2.68
CA ALA A 392 -10.42 -19.96 3.82
C ALA A 392 -9.62 -18.83 4.47
N VAL A 393 -10.35 -17.81 4.95
CA VAL A 393 -9.78 -16.70 5.71
C VAL A 393 -10.37 -16.71 7.13
N SER A 394 -9.50 -16.59 8.12
CA SER A 394 -9.88 -16.40 9.52
C SER A 394 -9.09 -15.25 10.13
N ILE A 395 -9.79 -14.18 10.50
CA ILE A 395 -9.20 -13.04 11.21
C ILE A 395 -9.58 -13.14 12.66
N ASN A 396 -8.61 -13.46 13.51
CA ASN A 396 -8.83 -13.74 14.93
C ASN A 396 -9.01 -12.46 15.76
N ASN A 397 -9.52 -12.65 16.98
CA ASN A 397 -10.00 -11.61 17.87
C ASN A 397 -9.02 -10.43 18.01
N TYR A 398 -9.59 -9.23 18.03
CA TYR A 398 -8.89 -7.97 18.31
C TYR A 398 -7.78 -7.63 17.32
N SER A 399 -7.76 -8.28 16.15
CA SER A 399 -6.82 -7.96 15.08
C SER A 399 -7.22 -6.68 14.36
N VAL A 400 -6.24 -5.95 13.83
CA VAL A 400 -6.44 -4.80 12.95
C VAL A 400 -5.97 -5.19 11.55
N PHE A 401 -6.91 -5.27 10.61
CA PHE A 401 -6.60 -5.69 9.25
C PHE A 401 -6.87 -4.55 8.26
N CYS A 402 -5.92 -4.27 7.38
CA CYS A 402 -6.01 -3.19 6.40
C CYS A 402 -6.00 -3.73 4.98
N GLY A 403 -6.88 -3.19 4.13
CA GLY A 403 -6.95 -3.49 2.70
C GLY A 403 -8.17 -4.31 2.28
N THR A 404 -8.30 -4.50 0.98
CA THR A 404 -9.38 -5.28 0.37
C THR A 404 -8.99 -6.74 0.28
N ILE A 405 -9.71 -7.61 0.97
CA ILE A 405 -9.60 -9.06 0.86
C ILE A 405 -10.49 -9.50 -0.30
N ILE A 406 -9.91 -10.20 -1.26
CA ILE A 406 -10.63 -10.93 -2.32
C ILE A 406 -10.31 -12.42 -2.15
N CYS A 407 -11.27 -13.14 -1.58
CA CYS A 407 -11.14 -14.56 -1.27
C CYS A 407 -11.85 -15.39 -2.34
N ASN A 408 -11.17 -16.40 -2.89
CA ASN A 408 -11.71 -17.34 -3.86
C ASN A 408 -11.66 -18.77 -3.32
N ASN A 409 -12.70 -19.56 -3.64
CA ASN A 409 -12.81 -20.98 -3.25
C ASN A 409 -12.68 -21.26 -1.74
N GLY A 410 -13.08 -20.32 -0.89
CA GLY A 410 -13.01 -20.50 0.54
C GLY A 410 -14.00 -19.64 1.29
N ALA A 411 -14.48 -20.12 2.43
CA ALA A 411 -15.27 -19.31 3.33
C ALA A 411 -14.38 -18.26 3.99
N LEU A 412 -14.89 -17.03 4.16
CA LEU A 412 -14.38 -16.09 5.14
C LEU A 412 -15.13 -16.42 6.45
N GLY A 413 -14.72 -17.57 7.01
CA GLY A 413 -15.49 -18.27 8.04
C GLY A 413 -15.50 -17.59 9.39
N ALA A 414 -14.59 -16.62 9.63
CA ALA A 414 -14.61 -15.88 10.89
C ALA A 414 -13.82 -14.57 10.76
N ILE A 415 -14.53 -13.46 10.72
CA ILE A 415 -14.00 -12.17 11.18
C ILE A 415 -14.48 -12.03 12.63
N ASN A 416 -13.58 -12.28 13.56
CA ASN A 416 -13.93 -12.53 14.98
C ASN A 416 -14.09 -11.24 15.79
N THR A 417 -14.52 -11.43 17.03
CA THR A 417 -14.87 -10.34 17.96
C THR A 417 -13.74 -9.33 18.14
N GLY A 418 -14.10 -8.04 18.05
CA GLY A 418 -13.19 -6.93 18.28
C GLY A 418 -12.24 -6.65 17.10
N VAL A 419 -12.42 -7.34 15.97
CA VAL A 419 -11.64 -7.04 14.77
C VAL A 419 -12.01 -5.66 14.23
N VAL A 420 -10.98 -4.88 13.89
CA VAL A 420 -11.10 -3.64 13.12
C VAL A 420 -10.64 -3.93 11.69
N LEU A 421 -11.58 -3.91 10.75
CA LEU A 421 -11.30 -4.06 9.32
C LEU A 421 -11.29 -2.68 8.65
N ASN A 422 -10.11 -2.16 8.38
CA ASN A 422 -9.94 -0.96 7.56
C ASN A 422 -9.84 -1.39 6.08
N GLY A 423 -10.97 -1.68 5.47
CA GLY A 423 -11.01 -2.26 4.14
C GLY A 423 -12.30 -3.00 3.82
N LYS A 424 -12.18 -4.03 2.98
CA LYS A 424 -13.31 -4.82 2.47
C LYS A 424 -13.04 -6.32 2.61
N ALA A 425 -14.10 -7.10 2.77
CA ALA A 425 -14.07 -8.56 2.70
C ALA A 425 -15.04 -9.02 1.59
N LEU A 426 -14.47 -9.43 0.47
CA LEU A 426 -15.19 -9.76 -0.75
C LEU A 426 -14.86 -11.21 -1.16
N LEU A 427 -15.88 -12.03 -1.38
CA LEU A 427 -15.74 -13.43 -1.72
C LEU A 427 -16.34 -13.72 -3.11
N THR A 428 -15.63 -14.47 -3.92
CA THR A 428 -16.20 -15.02 -5.17
C THR A 428 -17.12 -16.20 -4.87
N THR A 429 -16.82 -16.95 -3.80
CA THR A 429 -17.69 -18.05 -3.34
C THR A 429 -17.38 -18.37 -1.86
N GLY A 430 -18.39 -18.87 -1.15
CA GLY A 430 -18.30 -19.26 0.25
C GLY A 430 -19.09 -18.34 1.19
N ALA A 431 -19.34 -18.82 2.41
CA ALA A 431 -20.00 -18.04 3.45
C ALA A 431 -19.05 -16.96 4.00
N LEU A 432 -19.64 -15.80 4.35
CA LEU A 432 -18.94 -14.73 5.06
C LEU A 432 -19.60 -14.55 6.43
N SER A 433 -18.85 -14.81 7.48
CA SER A 433 -19.34 -14.71 8.85
C SER A 433 -18.55 -13.67 9.65
N THR A 434 -19.26 -12.82 10.37
CA THR A 434 -18.67 -11.78 11.23
C THR A 434 -19.23 -11.86 12.64
N ALA A 435 -18.44 -11.43 13.65
CA ALA A 435 -18.87 -11.41 15.02
C ALA A 435 -18.36 -10.14 15.73
N SER A 436 -19.24 -9.20 16.04
CA SER A 436 -18.93 -7.97 16.80
C SER A 436 -17.69 -7.25 16.25
N ILE A 437 -17.72 -6.85 14.99
CA ILE A 437 -16.62 -6.18 14.29
C ILE A 437 -16.87 -4.70 14.08
N THR A 438 -15.82 -3.95 13.82
CA THR A 438 -15.89 -2.58 13.31
C THR A 438 -15.21 -2.50 11.94
N THR A 439 -15.90 -1.94 10.95
CA THR A 439 -15.28 -1.67 9.65
C THR A 439 -15.10 -0.18 9.46
N THR A 440 -13.93 0.18 8.95
CA THR A 440 -13.60 1.55 8.56
C THR A 440 -13.15 1.51 7.10
N MET A 441 -14.02 1.91 6.19
CA MET A 441 -13.69 1.94 4.79
C MET A 441 -13.34 3.35 4.35
N PRO A 442 -12.21 3.56 3.65
CA PRO A 442 -12.06 4.79 2.90
C PRO A 442 -13.13 4.80 1.81
N VAL A 443 -14.08 5.71 1.95
CA VAL A 443 -15.20 5.80 1.02
C VAL A 443 -14.73 6.40 -0.29
N SER A 444 -14.81 5.66 -1.36
CA SER A 444 -15.14 6.19 -2.67
C SER A 444 -16.03 5.21 -3.40
N CYS A 445 -17.22 5.01 -2.84
CA CYS A 445 -18.32 4.58 -3.65
C CYS A 445 -18.84 5.84 -4.38
N THR A 446 -18.18 6.26 -5.41
CA THR A 446 -18.92 6.94 -6.46
C THR A 446 -19.80 5.85 -7.04
N VAL A 447 -21.08 5.82 -6.63
CA VAL A 447 -22.11 5.25 -7.47
C VAL A 447 -22.00 6.05 -8.76
N THR A 448 -21.09 5.65 -9.64
CA THR A 448 -21.15 6.09 -11.00
C THR A 448 -22.36 5.40 -11.55
N ASP A 449 -23.46 6.13 -11.38
CA ASP A 449 -24.42 6.22 -12.42
C ASP A 449 -25.28 4.97 -12.66
N VAL A 450 -26.47 5.08 -12.18
CA VAL A 450 -27.51 5.20 -13.23
C VAL A 450 -26.90 6.03 -14.35
N LYS A 451 -26.53 5.40 -15.48
CA LYS A 451 -26.23 6.11 -16.73
C LYS A 451 -27.20 7.27 -16.76
N SER A 452 -26.74 8.48 -16.48
CA SER A 452 -27.51 9.66 -16.83
C SER A 452 -27.63 9.48 -18.32
N ILE A 453 -28.79 9.02 -18.73
CA ILE A 453 -29.16 9.14 -20.13
C ILE A 453 -29.07 10.65 -20.29
N SER A 454 -27.97 11.13 -20.86
CA SER A 454 -27.91 12.48 -21.35
C SER A 454 -29.02 12.52 -22.37
N PHE A 455 -30.18 12.97 -21.90
CA PHE A 455 -31.17 13.41 -22.84
C PHE A 455 -30.47 14.54 -23.57
N ASP A 456 -30.18 14.33 -24.85
CA ASP A 456 -30.06 15.47 -25.75
C ASP A 456 -31.13 16.44 -25.28
N ASN A 457 -30.81 17.69 -25.05
CA ASN A 457 -31.70 18.74 -24.55
C ASN A 457 -32.89 19.00 -25.48
N HIS A 458 -33.24 18.06 -26.33
CA HIS A 458 -34.45 18.04 -27.12
C HIS A 458 -35.62 17.62 -26.25
N GLN A 459 -36.29 18.61 -25.68
CA GLN A 459 -37.55 18.43 -24.96
C GLN A 459 -38.60 17.97 -25.97
N VAL A 460 -38.85 16.64 -26.03
CA VAL A 460 -39.77 15.99 -26.97
C VAL A 460 -41.20 16.46 -26.73
N LEU A 461 -41.56 16.68 -25.44
CA LEU A 461 -42.87 17.17 -25.09
C LEU A 461 -42.85 18.11 -23.89
N THR A 462 -43.87 18.94 -23.78
CA THR A 462 -44.19 19.74 -22.60
C THR A 462 -45.55 19.31 -22.03
N VAL A 463 -45.71 19.39 -20.71
CA VAL A 463 -46.97 19.09 -20.00
C VAL A 463 -47.42 20.34 -19.26
N SER A 464 -48.60 20.84 -19.60
CA SER A 464 -49.15 22.09 -19.01
C SER A 464 -50.69 22.04 -18.95
N PRO A 465 -51.29 22.46 -17.81
CA PRO A 465 -50.66 22.88 -16.57
C PRO A 465 -50.02 21.70 -15.81
N ASN A 466 -48.97 22.01 -15.07
CA ASN A 466 -48.38 21.15 -14.04
C ASN A 466 -47.88 22.03 -12.89
N PRO A 467 -48.54 22.06 -11.72
CA PRO A 467 -49.59 21.13 -11.29
C PRO A 467 -50.93 21.24 -12.05
N PHE A 468 -51.65 20.11 -12.09
CA PHE A 468 -52.94 19.99 -12.77
C PHE A 468 -54.05 19.54 -11.78
N SER A 469 -55.33 19.75 -12.17
CA SER A 469 -56.49 19.22 -11.46
C SER A 469 -57.21 18.16 -12.31
N SER A 470 -58.24 18.51 -13.08
CA SER A 470 -59.07 17.56 -13.83
C SER A 470 -58.51 17.18 -15.20
N PHE A 471 -57.58 17.94 -15.73
CA PHE A 471 -56.92 17.67 -17.01
C PHE A 471 -55.53 18.33 -17.09
N THR A 472 -54.69 17.85 -18.00
CA THR A 472 -53.45 18.49 -18.44
C THR A 472 -53.30 18.29 -19.93
N THR A 473 -52.53 19.14 -20.57
CA THR A 473 -52.28 19.10 -22.02
C THR A 473 -50.84 18.72 -22.26
N ILE A 474 -50.64 17.82 -23.20
CA ILE A 474 -49.33 17.37 -23.64
C ILE A 474 -49.11 17.97 -25.02
N ASN A 475 -48.06 18.75 -25.16
CA ASN A 475 -47.63 19.34 -26.44
C ASN A 475 -46.37 18.67 -26.90
N LEU A 476 -46.36 18.03 -28.10
CA LEU A 476 -45.18 17.49 -28.76
C LEU A 476 -44.44 18.64 -29.44
N ASN A 477 -43.17 18.85 -29.08
CA ASN A 477 -42.37 19.99 -29.61
C ASN A 477 -41.85 19.71 -31.04
N ASP A 478 -41.63 18.44 -31.40
CA ASP A 478 -41.24 18.00 -32.73
C ASP A 478 -42.00 16.72 -33.09
N ALA A 479 -43.25 16.84 -33.49
CA ALA A 479 -44.04 15.73 -34.00
C ALA A 479 -43.46 15.31 -35.38
N GLN A 480 -42.71 14.20 -35.40
CA GLN A 480 -42.31 13.61 -36.68
C GLN A 480 -43.53 12.95 -37.33
N ASP A 481 -43.73 13.20 -38.61
CA ASP A 481 -44.84 12.62 -39.38
C ASP A 481 -44.87 11.11 -39.23
N ASN A 482 -46.05 10.57 -38.84
CA ASN A 482 -46.34 9.15 -38.62
C ASN A 482 -45.64 8.48 -37.40
N THR A 483 -45.06 9.18 -36.43
CA THR A 483 -44.52 8.58 -35.23
C THR A 483 -45.58 8.57 -34.11
N VAL A 484 -45.88 7.37 -33.58
CA VAL A 484 -46.75 7.19 -32.43
C VAL A 484 -45.89 7.13 -31.17
N TYR A 485 -46.21 7.94 -30.16
CA TYR A 485 -45.51 7.97 -28.90
C TYR A 485 -46.35 7.30 -27.83
N ASP A 486 -45.74 6.36 -27.08
CA ASP A 486 -46.37 5.72 -25.92
C ASP A 486 -46.08 6.56 -24.68
N LEU A 487 -47.15 7.03 -24.01
CA LEU A 487 -47.09 7.76 -22.74
C LEU A 487 -47.61 6.86 -21.62
N ASN A 488 -46.77 6.62 -20.63
CA ASN A 488 -47.16 5.92 -19.39
C ASN A 488 -46.94 6.84 -18.18
N ILE A 489 -47.97 6.93 -17.32
CA ILE A 489 -47.92 7.67 -16.05
C ILE A 489 -47.94 6.67 -14.90
N TYR A 490 -47.03 6.85 -13.95
CA TYR A 490 -46.78 5.96 -12.83
C TYR A 490 -47.06 6.70 -11.52
N ASN A 491 -47.59 6.02 -10.52
CA ASN A 491 -47.62 6.52 -9.14
C ASN A 491 -46.24 6.35 -8.49
N VAL A 492 -46.09 6.82 -7.24
CA VAL A 492 -44.84 6.74 -6.47
C VAL A 492 -44.36 5.30 -6.17
N LEU A 493 -45.27 4.30 -6.30
CA LEU A 493 -44.93 2.88 -6.15
C LEU A 493 -44.53 2.23 -7.47
N GLY A 494 -44.41 2.99 -8.57
CA GLY A 494 -44.04 2.49 -9.89
C GLY A 494 -45.16 1.77 -10.65
N LYS A 495 -46.44 1.79 -10.13
CA LYS A 495 -47.59 1.21 -10.82
C LYS A 495 -48.07 2.15 -11.91
N VAL A 496 -48.28 1.67 -13.14
CA VAL A 496 -48.91 2.42 -14.22
C VAL A 496 -50.34 2.76 -13.85
N VAL A 497 -50.69 4.07 -13.87
CA VAL A 497 -52.01 4.59 -13.57
C VAL A 497 -52.71 5.13 -14.81
N ILE A 498 -51.97 5.58 -15.81
CA ILE A 498 -52.48 5.94 -17.15
C ILE A 498 -51.49 5.41 -18.17
N SER A 499 -51.98 4.79 -19.24
CA SER A 499 -51.22 4.40 -20.44
C SER A 499 -52.01 4.85 -21.66
N THR A 500 -51.38 5.62 -22.55
CA THR A 500 -52.04 6.13 -23.76
C THR A 500 -51.03 6.39 -24.86
N GLN A 501 -51.50 6.42 -26.08
CA GLN A 501 -50.71 6.78 -27.24
C GLN A 501 -50.95 8.23 -27.67
N ILE A 502 -49.90 8.92 -28.03
CA ILE A 502 -49.93 10.29 -28.50
C ILE A 502 -49.49 10.31 -29.94
N ALA A 503 -50.40 10.74 -30.85
CA ALA A 503 -50.12 10.86 -32.27
C ALA A 503 -50.30 12.32 -32.76
N ASN A 504 -50.95 13.16 -31.96
CA ASN A 504 -51.26 14.55 -32.30
C ASN A 504 -50.30 15.51 -31.60
N ALA A 505 -50.01 16.62 -32.26
CA ALA A 505 -49.14 17.67 -31.69
C ALA A 505 -49.62 18.21 -30.35
N VAL A 506 -50.92 18.19 -30.11
CA VAL A 506 -51.56 18.59 -28.85
C VAL A 506 -52.55 17.52 -28.43
N THR A 507 -52.39 16.97 -27.21
CA THR A 507 -53.25 15.93 -26.67
C THR A 507 -53.70 16.32 -25.24
N THR A 508 -55.02 16.41 -25.03
CA THR A 508 -55.58 16.66 -23.66
C THR A 508 -55.75 15.34 -22.93
N LEU A 509 -55.09 15.22 -21.79
CA LEU A 509 -55.19 14.06 -20.88
C LEU A 509 -56.16 14.35 -19.78
N LYS A 510 -57.22 13.53 -19.66
CA LYS A 510 -58.14 13.58 -18.52
C LYS A 510 -57.47 12.93 -17.30
N THR A 511 -57.35 13.68 -16.22
CA THR A 511 -56.66 13.29 -15.00
C THR A 511 -57.57 13.23 -13.78
N SER A 512 -58.88 13.37 -13.97
CA SER A 512 -59.89 13.39 -12.88
C SER A 512 -59.93 12.12 -12.01
N GLN A 513 -59.31 11.05 -12.45
CA GLN A 513 -59.14 9.78 -11.70
C GLN A 513 -57.85 9.72 -10.84
N LEU A 514 -56.96 10.70 -10.97
CA LEU A 514 -55.73 10.74 -10.20
C LEU A 514 -55.93 11.53 -8.91
N HIS A 515 -55.64 10.92 -7.78
CA HIS A 515 -55.68 11.61 -6.47
C HIS A 515 -54.57 12.66 -6.38
N SER A 516 -54.72 13.62 -5.46
CA SER A 516 -53.67 14.58 -5.15
C SER A 516 -52.36 13.86 -4.81
N GLY A 517 -51.25 14.27 -5.47
CA GLY A 517 -49.98 13.63 -5.25
C GLY A 517 -48.98 13.79 -6.40
N ILE A 518 -47.82 13.11 -6.25
CA ILE A 518 -46.74 13.11 -7.21
C ILE A 518 -46.86 11.86 -8.11
N TYR A 519 -46.72 12.10 -9.40
CA TYR A 519 -46.67 11.08 -10.44
C TYR A 519 -45.44 11.25 -11.30
N PHE A 520 -45.03 10.20 -12.01
CA PHE A 520 -43.94 10.24 -12.96
C PHE A 520 -44.46 9.80 -14.34
N TYR A 521 -43.97 10.43 -15.40
CA TYR A 521 -44.31 9.98 -16.74
C TYR A 521 -43.06 9.48 -17.51
N LYS A 522 -43.28 8.58 -18.44
CA LYS A 522 -42.32 8.14 -19.46
C LYS A 522 -42.95 8.20 -20.82
N VAL A 523 -42.21 8.75 -21.77
CA VAL A 523 -42.57 8.77 -23.20
C VAL A 523 -41.56 7.96 -23.97
N SER A 524 -42.05 7.05 -24.79
CA SER A 524 -41.22 6.22 -25.65
C SER A 524 -41.78 6.16 -27.08
N ALA A 525 -40.92 5.95 -28.05
CA ALA A 525 -41.29 5.62 -29.42
C ALA A 525 -40.41 4.48 -29.93
N ASN A 526 -40.98 3.53 -30.63
CA ASN A 526 -40.29 2.36 -31.15
C ASN A 526 -39.49 1.59 -30.06
N GLY A 527 -40.05 1.51 -28.83
CA GLY A 527 -39.40 0.84 -27.69
C GLY A 527 -38.24 1.62 -27.04
N LYS A 528 -37.87 2.79 -27.56
CA LYS A 528 -36.81 3.63 -27.00
C LYS A 528 -37.41 4.73 -26.11
N LEU A 529 -36.92 4.85 -24.87
CA LEU A 529 -37.30 5.95 -23.97
C LEU A 529 -36.75 7.26 -24.52
N LEU A 530 -37.63 8.27 -24.67
CA LEU A 530 -37.29 9.59 -25.21
C LEU A 530 -37.26 10.65 -24.13
N GLN A 531 -38.23 10.64 -23.20
CA GLN A 531 -38.32 11.65 -22.13
C GLN A 531 -39.03 11.05 -20.92
N SER A 532 -38.66 11.52 -19.73
CA SER A 532 -39.37 11.28 -18.50
C SER A 532 -39.47 12.55 -17.66
N GLY A 533 -40.43 12.62 -16.74
CA GLY A 533 -40.58 13.78 -15.90
C GLY A 533 -41.55 13.58 -14.76
N LYS A 534 -41.73 14.62 -13.95
CA LYS A 534 -42.61 14.65 -12.79
C LYS A 534 -43.89 15.42 -13.09
N LEU A 535 -45.00 14.90 -12.62
CA LEU A 535 -46.35 15.51 -12.65
C LEU A 535 -46.87 15.67 -11.25
N ILE A 536 -47.61 16.74 -11.00
CA ILE A 536 -48.22 17.02 -9.71
C ILE A 536 -49.75 17.18 -9.90
N SER A 537 -50.52 16.31 -9.25
CA SER A 537 -51.98 16.42 -9.20
C SER A 537 -52.41 17.22 -7.96
N GLN A 538 -53.31 18.20 -8.15
CA GLN A 538 -53.90 19.04 -7.10
C GLN A 538 -55.42 18.94 -7.16
N GLN A 539 -55.95 17.72 -6.94
CA GLN A 539 -57.39 17.53 -6.84
C GLN A 539 -57.88 17.75 -5.41
#